data_6bf96d9fabed0f6c30c157d7bfd3899a
#
_entry.id   6bf96d9fabed0f6c30c157d7bfd3899a
#
_cell.length_a   1.000
_cell.length_b   1.000
_cell.length_c   1.000
_cell.angle_alpha   90.00
_cell.angle_beta   90.00
_cell.angle_gamma   90.00
#
_symmetry.space_group_name_H-M   'P 1'
#
loop_
_entity.id
_entity.type
_entity.pdbx_description
1 polymer ?
#
loop_
_entity_poly.entity_id
_entity_poly.type
_entity_poly.pdbx_seq_one_letter_code
_entity_poly.pdbx_strand_id
1 'polypeptide(L)'
;LVFLPGEREIRAVSKVLRHADLRHTEVLPLYSRLSNQEQNRVFQGHKGRRIVLSTNVAETSLTVPGIRYVIDTGVARISRYSVRSKIQRLPIEPISQASANQRAGRCGRVAPGICFRLYDETDFLNRPEYTDPEILRTNLASVILQMATSGLGEIRHFPFLEAPDRRQVNDGYKLLEELSAVDDKRRVTRLGRTMARLPLDPRLARMLVTSAEQGSLAEVLIVIAGLSVQDPRERPQDKQQAADQAHAPFNDKESDFATLLNIWNWFEEQRQELSQNQLKKLCQKTFLSWMRMREWRDIHRQLTLICREQKLTLNNQPANYDAVHKAILAG
;
A
#
# COMPACT_ATOMS: atom_id res chain seq x y z
N LEU A 1 -13.57 19.33 -7.44
CA LEU A 1 -13.01 18.15 -6.79
C LEU A 1 -14.08 17.56 -5.86
N VAL A 2 -14.36 16.28 -6.00
CA VAL A 2 -15.34 15.56 -5.17
C VAL A 2 -14.60 14.49 -4.38
N PHE A 3 -14.67 14.54 -3.06
CA PHE A 3 -14.09 13.52 -2.19
C PHE A 3 -15.07 12.38 -1.95
N LEU A 4 -14.65 11.16 -2.24
CA LEU A 4 -15.40 9.92 -2.12
C LEU A 4 -14.58 8.88 -1.35
N PRO A 5 -15.22 7.96 -0.61
CA PRO A 5 -14.50 7.05 0.28
C PRO A 5 -13.67 5.98 -0.45
N GLY A 6 -14.00 5.64 -1.70
CA GLY A 6 -13.28 4.60 -2.40
C GLY A 6 -13.56 4.49 -3.89
N GLU A 7 -12.88 3.56 -4.53
CA GLU A 7 -12.97 3.30 -5.97
C GLU A 7 -14.39 2.93 -6.41
N ARG A 8 -15.10 2.12 -5.61
CA ARG A 8 -16.48 1.70 -5.91
C ARG A 8 -17.41 2.90 -6.04
N GLU A 9 -17.34 3.82 -5.09
CA GLU A 9 -18.16 5.03 -5.04
C GLU A 9 -17.75 5.99 -6.17
N ILE A 10 -16.45 6.12 -6.45
CA ILE A 10 -15.96 6.90 -7.60
C ILE A 10 -16.54 6.37 -8.92
N ARG A 11 -16.53 5.05 -9.11
CA ARG A 11 -17.10 4.43 -10.31
C ARG A 11 -18.62 4.68 -10.43
N ALA A 12 -19.35 4.55 -9.32
CA ALA A 12 -20.79 4.79 -9.30
C ALA A 12 -21.13 6.24 -9.67
N VAL A 13 -20.49 7.21 -9.01
CA VAL A 13 -20.68 8.64 -9.30
C VAL A 13 -20.24 9.00 -10.72
N SER A 14 -19.11 8.46 -11.18
CA SER A 14 -18.62 8.67 -12.56
C SER A 14 -19.65 8.21 -13.59
N LYS A 15 -20.28 7.05 -13.35
CA LYS A 15 -21.33 6.52 -14.24
C LYS A 15 -22.52 7.48 -14.29
N VAL A 16 -23.01 7.95 -13.15
CA VAL A 16 -24.14 8.89 -13.07
C VAL A 16 -23.82 10.20 -13.80
N LEU A 17 -22.64 10.79 -13.54
CA LEU A 17 -22.24 12.05 -14.19
C LEU A 17 -22.07 11.92 -15.71
N ARG A 18 -21.60 10.78 -16.20
CA ARG A 18 -21.51 10.52 -17.65
C ARG A 18 -22.88 10.39 -18.30
N HIS A 19 -23.86 9.78 -17.62
CA HIS A 19 -25.22 9.67 -18.13
C HIS A 19 -25.97 11.00 -18.11
N ALA A 20 -25.56 11.95 -17.24
CA ALA A 20 -26.16 13.28 -17.18
C ALA A 20 -25.78 14.19 -18.36
N ASP A 21 -24.93 13.71 -19.29
CA ASP A 21 -24.48 14.37 -20.51
C ASP A 21 -24.14 15.88 -20.31
N LEU A 22 -23.28 16.14 -19.33
CA LEU A 22 -22.87 17.50 -18.97
C LEU A 22 -22.02 18.11 -20.08
N ARG A 23 -22.57 19.11 -20.78
CA ARG A 23 -21.88 19.78 -21.90
C ARG A 23 -20.51 20.30 -21.49
N HIS A 24 -19.51 20.07 -22.33
CA HIS A 24 -18.12 20.52 -22.14
C HIS A 24 -17.51 20.16 -20.79
N THR A 25 -17.89 18.98 -20.23
CA THR A 25 -17.45 18.53 -18.91
C THR A 25 -16.68 17.21 -19.01
N GLU A 26 -15.45 17.20 -18.54
CA GLU A 26 -14.63 16.00 -18.39
C GLU A 26 -14.73 15.46 -16.95
N VAL A 27 -15.00 14.16 -16.79
CA VAL A 27 -15.07 13.50 -15.48
C VAL A 27 -13.87 12.56 -15.35
N LEU A 28 -12.97 12.82 -14.41
CA LEU A 28 -11.75 12.06 -14.17
C LEU A 28 -11.73 11.42 -12.79
N PRO A 29 -11.44 10.11 -12.68
CA PRO A 29 -11.16 9.48 -11.40
C PRO A 29 -9.73 9.78 -10.92
N LEU A 30 -9.52 9.80 -9.59
CA LEU A 30 -8.21 9.95 -8.97
C LEU A 30 -8.11 9.09 -7.70
N TYR A 31 -7.42 7.97 -7.79
CA TYR A 31 -7.12 7.07 -6.66
C TYR A 31 -5.83 6.27 -6.94
N SER A 32 -5.22 5.71 -5.90
CA SER A 32 -3.86 5.14 -5.96
C SER A 32 -3.69 3.97 -6.93
N ARG A 33 -4.73 3.17 -7.16
CA ARG A 33 -4.67 1.98 -8.04
C ARG A 33 -4.76 2.29 -9.54
N LEU A 34 -5.06 3.52 -9.92
CA LEU A 34 -5.04 3.92 -11.32
C LEU A 34 -3.63 3.79 -11.90
N SER A 35 -3.55 3.54 -13.20
CA SER A 35 -2.29 3.64 -13.92
C SER A 35 -1.72 5.07 -13.84
N ASN A 36 -0.40 5.20 -13.95
CA ASN A 36 0.24 6.52 -13.97
C ASN A 36 -0.29 7.42 -15.09
N GLN A 37 -0.65 6.84 -16.23
CA GLN A 37 -1.24 7.59 -17.34
C GLN A 37 -2.60 8.18 -16.96
N GLU A 38 -3.46 7.41 -16.32
CA GLU A 38 -4.77 7.86 -15.85
C GLU A 38 -4.65 8.91 -14.74
N GLN A 39 -3.76 8.69 -13.76
CA GLN A 39 -3.50 9.67 -12.70
C GLN A 39 -2.98 11.00 -13.26
N ASN A 40 -2.08 10.95 -14.25
CA ASN A 40 -1.49 12.16 -14.86
C ASN A 40 -2.51 12.98 -15.67
N ARG A 41 -3.65 12.42 -16.07
CA ARG A 41 -4.69 13.17 -16.79
C ARG A 41 -5.21 14.37 -16.00
N VAL A 42 -5.29 14.27 -14.66
CA VAL A 42 -5.78 15.37 -13.82
C VAL A 42 -4.86 16.59 -13.82
N PHE A 43 -3.58 16.42 -14.21
CA PHE A 43 -2.59 17.49 -14.27
C PHE A 43 -2.45 18.11 -15.68
N GLN A 44 -3.05 17.48 -16.69
CA GLN A 44 -2.97 17.99 -18.07
C GLN A 44 -3.90 19.20 -18.25
N GLY A 45 -3.50 20.13 -19.12
CA GLY A 45 -4.34 21.26 -19.52
C GLY A 45 -5.65 20.77 -20.15
N HIS A 46 -6.75 21.50 -19.93
CA HIS A 46 -8.06 21.15 -20.47
C HIS A 46 -8.83 22.41 -20.92
N LYS A 47 -9.72 22.21 -21.88
CA LYS A 47 -10.71 23.21 -22.29
C LYS A 47 -12.07 22.81 -21.70
N GLY A 48 -12.75 23.71 -21.01
CA GLY A 48 -14.06 23.46 -20.43
C GLY A 48 -14.01 23.08 -18.94
N ARG A 49 -15.09 22.49 -18.45
CA ARG A 49 -15.27 22.10 -17.05
C ARG A 49 -14.61 20.74 -16.78
N ARG A 50 -13.98 20.62 -15.64
CA ARG A 50 -13.43 19.33 -15.16
C ARG A 50 -13.98 18.98 -13.79
N ILE A 51 -14.46 17.73 -13.64
CA ILE A 51 -14.86 17.14 -12.36
C ILE A 51 -13.87 16.03 -12.04
N VAL A 52 -13.15 16.17 -10.92
CA VAL A 52 -12.21 15.14 -10.43
C VAL A 52 -12.87 14.43 -9.26
N LEU A 53 -13.09 13.13 -9.39
CA LEU A 53 -13.63 12.26 -8.35
C LEU A 53 -12.46 11.56 -7.64
N SER A 54 -12.20 11.91 -6.39
CA SER A 54 -10.99 11.48 -5.71
C SER A 54 -11.26 10.80 -4.36
N THR A 55 -10.38 9.90 -3.98
CA THR A 55 -10.24 9.49 -2.58
C THR A 55 -9.44 10.55 -1.80
N ASN A 56 -9.13 10.25 -0.54
CA ASN A 56 -8.27 11.08 0.29
C ASN A 56 -6.83 11.28 -0.27
N VAL A 57 -6.45 10.65 -1.38
CA VAL A 57 -5.18 10.90 -2.07
C VAL A 57 -5.02 12.38 -2.50
N ALA A 58 -6.11 13.06 -2.84
CA ALA A 58 -6.10 14.50 -3.14
C ALA A 58 -6.21 15.39 -1.89
N GLU A 59 -6.34 14.83 -0.70
CA GLU A 59 -6.39 15.58 0.55
C GLU A 59 -5.00 16.07 0.98
N THR A 60 -3.98 15.23 0.88
CA THR A 60 -2.61 15.54 1.31
C THR A 60 -1.56 15.28 0.22
N SER A 61 -1.64 14.13 -0.45
CA SER A 61 -0.56 13.60 -1.29
C SER A 61 -0.44 14.28 -2.66
N LEU A 62 -1.56 14.66 -3.26
CA LEU A 62 -1.60 15.24 -4.61
C LEU A 62 -2.31 16.60 -4.61
N THR A 63 -1.76 17.55 -5.35
CA THR A 63 -2.39 18.85 -5.57
C THR A 63 -2.96 18.90 -6.99
N VAL A 64 -4.28 18.79 -7.11
CA VAL A 64 -4.97 18.95 -8.39
C VAL A 64 -5.03 20.45 -8.75
N PRO A 65 -4.50 20.85 -9.91
CA PRO A 65 -4.46 22.27 -10.28
C PRO A 65 -5.86 22.81 -10.62
N GLY A 66 -6.07 24.12 -10.41
CA GLY A 66 -7.25 24.84 -10.88
C GLY A 66 -8.56 24.54 -10.16
N ILE A 67 -8.53 23.86 -9.00
CA ILE A 67 -9.73 23.54 -8.24
C ILE A 67 -10.33 24.82 -7.62
N ARG A 68 -11.59 25.10 -7.97
CA ARG A 68 -12.41 26.19 -7.44
C ARG A 68 -13.50 25.71 -6.50
N TYR A 69 -13.97 24.48 -6.68
CA TYR A 69 -15.06 23.91 -5.92
C TYR A 69 -14.66 22.57 -5.33
N VAL A 70 -14.99 22.35 -4.08
CA VAL A 70 -14.84 21.07 -3.39
C VAL A 70 -16.23 20.59 -2.97
N ILE A 71 -16.49 19.31 -3.20
CA ILE A 71 -17.65 18.60 -2.61
C ILE A 71 -17.07 17.55 -1.67
N ASP A 72 -17.37 17.66 -0.38
CA ASP A 72 -16.88 16.76 0.66
C ASP A 72 -18.03 15.92 1.22
N THR A 73 -17.96 14.60 1.01
CA THR A 73 -18.92 13.63 1.54
C THR A 73 -18.74 13.36 3.04
N GLY A 74 -17.67 13.87 3.64
CA GLY A 74 -17.39 13.73 5.07
C GLY A 74 -16.90 12.36 5.51
N VAL A 75 -16.59 11.45 4.57
CA VAL A 75 -16.15 10.09 4.87
C VAL A 75 -14.88 9.72 4.10
N ALA A 76 -14.11 8.78 4.66
CA ALA A 76 -12.94 8.19 4.02
C ALA A 76 -12.75 6.74 4.44
N ARG A 77 -11.93 5.98 3.71
CA ARG A 77 -11.40 4.71 4.18
C ARG A 77 -10.20 4.96 5.07
N ILE A 78 -10.33 4.61 6.34
CA ILE A 78 -9.28 4.79 7.36
C ILE A 78 -8.76 3.42 7.75
N SER A 79 -7.44 3.25 7.72
CA SER A 79 -6.80 2.00 8.11
C SER A 79 -6.96 1.76 9.61
N ARG A 80 -7.52 0.60 9.99
CA ARG A 80 -7.76 0.17 11.37
C ARG A 80 -7.32 -1.26 11.57
N TYR A 81 -6.47 -1.50 12.54
CA TYR A 81 -6.10 -2.85 12.94
C TYR A 81 -7.14 -3.43 13.89
N SER A 82 -7.61 -4.62 13.59
CA SER A 82 -8.53 -5.35 14.45
C SER A 82 -7.78 -6.41 15.25
N VAL A 83 -7.61 -6.21 16.54
CA VAL A 83 -7.01 -7.18 17.47
C VAL A 83 -7.77 -8.52 17.45
N ARG A 84 -9.11 -8.50 17.31
CA ARG A 84 -9.93 -9.69 17.26
C ARG A 84 -9.68 -10.57 16.04
N SER A 85 -9.58 -9.96 14.85
CA SER A 85 -9.39 -10.69 13.58
C SER A 85 -7.94 -10.70 13.12
N LYS A 86 -7.03 -10.00 13.81
CA LYS A 86 -5.61 -9.84 13.46
C LYS A 86 -5.39 -9.34 12.02
N ILE A 87 -6.33 -8.55 11.51
CA ILE A 87 -6.33 -8.05 10.13
C ILE A 87 -6.39 -6.52 10.14
N GLN A 88 -5.60 -5.91 9.26
CA GLN A 88 -5.73 -4.50 8.91
C GLN A 88 -6.96 -4.33 8.00
N ARG A 89 -7.91 -3.50 8.42
CA ARG A 89 -9.15 -3.21 7.68
C ARG A 89 -9.16 -1.77 7.20
N LEU A 90 -9.97 -1.49 6.20
CA LEU A 90 -10.19 -0.15 5.65
C LEU A 90 -11.69 0.19 5.68
N PRO A 91 -12.30 0.30 6.88
CA PRO A 91 -13.69 0.72 6.99
C PRO A 91 -13.89 2.13 6.45
N ILE A 92 -15.13 2.42 6.01
CA ILE A 92 -15.54 3.78 5.68
C ILE A 92 -15.99 4.42 6.99
N GLU A 93 -15.31 5.51 7.37
CA GLU A 93 -15.55 6.23 8.62
C GLU A 93 -15.71 7.73 8.36
N PRO A 94 -16.41 8.49 9.24
CA PRO A 94 -16.37 9.94 9.23
C PRO A 94 -14.95 10.45 9.38
N ILE A 95 -14.59 11.48 8.64
CA ILE A 95 -13.28 12.14 8.76
C ILE A 95 -13.28 13.11 9.94
N SER A 96 -12.09 13.44 10.45
CA SER A 96 -11.91 14.47 11.50
C SER A 96 -12.20 15.89 10.97
N GLN A 97 -12.34 16.85 11.88
CA GLN A 97 -12.47 18.26 11.53
C GLN A 97 -11.26 18.78 10.77
N ALA A 98 -10.05 18.42 11.19
CA ALA A 98 -8.80 18.79 10.51
C ALA A 98 -8.77 18.26 9.08
N SER A 99 -9.17 17.00 8.84
CA SER A 99 -9.25 16.42 7.50
C SER A 99 -10.29 17.15 6.64
N ALA A 100 -11.47 17.47 7.16
CA ALA A 100 -12.49 18.24 6.47
C ALA A 100 -11.99 19.66 6.09
N ASN A 101 -11.24 20.31 6.97
CA ASN A 101 -10.62 21.60 6.70
C ASN A 101 -9.50 21.51 5.66
N GLN A 102 -8.71 20.45 5.67
CA GLN A 102 -7.72 20.19 4.61
C GLN A 102 -8.38 20.01 3.24
N ARG A 103 -9.50 19.26 3.17
CA ARG A 103 -10.30 19.12 1.93
C ARG A 103 -10.83 20.45 1.45
N ALA A 104 -11.41 21.26 2.34
CA ALA A 104 -11.88 22.60 2.01
C ALA A 104 -10.74 23.48 1.47
N GLY A 105 -9.54 23.41 2.06
CA GLY A 105 -8.36 24.15 1.61
C GLY A 105 -7.92 23.82 0.18
N ARG A 106 -8.42 22.75 -0.44
CA ARG A 106 -8.05 22.41 -1.83
C ARG A 106 -8.64 23.35 -2.86
N CYS A 107 -9.76 24.02 -2.60
CA CYS A 107 -10.34 25.02 -3.51
C CYS A 107 -9.79 26.43 -3.32
N GLY A 108 -9.05 26.71 -2.25
CA GLY A 108 -8.50 28.04 -1.94
C GLY A 108 -7.06 28.31 -2.38
N ARG A 109 -6.41 27.41 -3.14
CA ARG A 109 -4.97 27.51 -3.43
C ARG A 109 -4.61 28.53 -4.53
N VAL A 110 -5.47 28.69 -5.52
CA VAL A 110 -5.19 29.55 -6.71
C VAL A 110 -6.05 30.80 -6.70
N ALA A 111 -7.27 30.70 -6.18
CA ALA A 111 -8.23 31.81 -6.07
C ALA A 111 -9.28 31.45 -5.01
N PRO A 112 -10.11 32.40 -4.54
CA PRO A 112 -11.24 32.11 -3.67
C PRO A 112 -12.09 30.98 -4.24
N GLY A 113 -12.41 29.99 -3.41
CA GLY A 113 -13.18 28.82 -3.78
C GLY A 113 -14.24 28.50 -2.76
N ILE A 114 -15.13 27.57 -3.12
CA ILE A 114 -16.27 27.16 -2.26
C ILE A 114 -16.17 25.66 -1.99
N CYS A 115 -16.33 25.28 -0.72
CA CYS A 115 -16.45 23.89 -0.29
C CYS A 115 -17.88 23.60 0.14
N PHE A 116 -18.51 22.62 -0.51
CA PHE A 116 -19.83 22.10 -0.13
C PHE A 116 -19.62 20.83 0.70
N ARG A 117 -19.98 20.88 1.98
CA ARG A 117 -20.02 19.73 2.87
C ARG A 117 -21.39 19.06 2.77
N LEU A 118 -21.43 17.76 2.46
CA LEU A 118 -22.68 16.99 2.35
C LEU A 118 -23.10 16.39 3.71
N TYR A 119 -22.83 17.10 4.78
CA TYR A 119 -23.20 16.79 6.16
C TYR A 119 -23.42 18.11 6.90
N ASP A 120 -24.21 18.09 7.95
CA ASP A 120 -24.58 19.30 8.66
C ASP A 120 -23.46 19.82 9.58
N GLU A 121 -23.62 21.06 10.03
CA GLU A 121 -22.66 21.73 10.91
C GLU A 121 -22.57 21.05 12.28
N THR A 122 -23.68 20.53 12.78
CA THR A 122 -23.73 19.84 14.07
C THR A 122 -22.91 18.53 13.99
N ASP A 123 -23.06 17.77 12.90
CA ASP A 123 -22.22 16.58 12.66
C ASP A 123 -20.73 16.97 12.60
N PHE A 124 -20.39 18.04 11.87
CA PHE A 124 -18.99 18.50 11.79
C PHE A 124 -18.42 18.88 13.18
N LEU A 125 -19.14 19.64 13.97
CA LEU A 125 -18.69 20.09 15.29
C LEU A 125 -18.54 18.95 16.30
N ASN A 126 -19.31 17.88 16.14
CA ASN A 126 -19.24 16.69 17.00
C ASN A 126 -18.12 15.69 16.59
N ARG A 127 -17.45 15.92 15.46
CA ARG A 127 -16.36 15.05 15.01
C ARG A 127 -15.10 15.29 15.83
N PRO A 128 -14.23 14.26 15.96
CA PRO A 128 -12.89 14.46 16.54
C PRO A 128 -12.14 15.57 15.81
N GLU A 129 -11.38 16.37 16.54
CA GLU A 129 -10.57 17.46 15.96
C GLU A 129 -9.53 16.91 14.99
N TYR A 130 -8.85 15.82 15.37
CA TYR A 130 -7.82 15.13 14.56
C TYR A 130 -8.15 13.66 14.38
N THR A 131 -7.60 13.06 13.33
CA THR A 131 -7.63 11.61 13.14
C THR A 131 -6.67 10.96 14.12
N ASP A 132 -7.05 9.82 14.73
CA ASP A 132 -6.18 9.07 15.62
C ASP A 132 -4.79 8.87 15.04
N PRO A 133 -3.70 9.01 15.82
CA PRO A 133 -2.35 8.71 15.39
C PRO A 133 -2.21 7.26 14.88
N GLU A 134 -1.26 7.02 13.99
CA GLU A 134 -1.07 5.70 13.40
C GLU A 134 -0.80 4.62 14.44
N ILE A 135 -0.08 4.94 15.51
CA ILE A 135 0.23 4.02 16.62
C ILE A 135 -1.03 3.45 17.29
N LEU A 136 -2.16 4.16 17.25
CA LEU A 136 -3.44 3.70 17.79
C LEU A 136 -4.26 2.86 16.80
N ARG A 137 -3.82 2.79 15.53
CA ARG A 137 -4.58 2.21 14.42
C ARG A 137 -3.90 1.01 13.76
N THR A 138 -2.66 0.67 14.14
CA THR A 138 -1.85 -0.38 13.51
C THR A 138 -1.47 -1.47 14.49
N ASN A 139 -0.97 -2.60 13.99
CA ASN A 139 -0.32 -3.61 14.82
C ASN A 139 1.00 -3.05 15.35
N LEU A 140 1.30 -3.28 16.62
CA LEU A 140 2.46 -2.70 17.29
C LEU A 140 3.72 -3.58 17.27
N ALA A 141 3.67 -4.77 16.67
CA ALA A 141 4.81 -5.70 16.71
C ALA A 141 6.10 -5.07 16.16
N SER A 142 6.03 -4.37 15.02
CA SER A 142 7.19 -3.70 14.44
C SER A 142 7.75 -2.62 15.37
N VAL A 143 6.89 -1.78 15.94
CA VAL A 143 7.29 -0.70 16.88
C VAL A 143 7.93 -1.29 18.13
N ILE A 144 7.30 -2.31 18.73
CA ILE A 144 7.82 -3.01 19.94
C ILE A 144 9.20 -3.58 19.66
N LEU A 145 9.37 -4.28 18.54
CA LEU A 145 10.63 -4.91 18.18
C LEU A 145 11.74 -3.88 17.95
N GLN A 146 11.44 -2.80 17.24
CA GLN A 146 12.37 -1.71 17.01
C GLN A 146 12.75 -0.98 18.31
N MET A 147 11.81 -0.65 19.17
CA MET A 147 12.08 0.00 20.44
C MET A 147 12.99 -0.86 21.33
N ALA A 148 12.67 -2.17 21.43
CA ALA A 148 13.45 -3.10 22.24
C ALA A 148 14.90 -3.29 21.72
N THR A 149 15.11 -3.21 20.39
CA THR A 149 16.44 -3.36 19.80
C THR A 149 17.25 -2.05 19.74
N SER A 150 16.56 -0.89 19.77
CA SER A 150 17.20 0.44 19.78
C SER A 150 17.49 0.98 21.19
N GLY A 151 17.19 0.22 22.24
CA GLY A 151 17.45 0.63 23.61
C GLY A 151 16.48 1.71 24.15
N LEU A 152 15.32 1.88 23.50
CA LEU A 152 14.28 2.86 23.92
C LEU A 152 13.42 2.35 25.10
N GLY A 153 13.71 1.15 25.61
CA GLY A 153 12.98 0.55 26.71
C GLY A 153 11.65 -0.09 26.28
N GLU A 154 10.82 -0.37 27.27
CA GLU A 154 9.51 -0.98 27.04
C GLU A 154 8.49 0.05 26.55
N ILE A 155 7.71 -0.31 25.55
CA ILE A 155 6.66 0.52 24.95
C ILE A 155 5.68 1.09 25.99
N ARG A 156 5.42 0.37 27.10
CA ARG A 156 4.50 0.79 28.16
C ARG A 156 5.01 1.94 29.00
N HIS A 157 6.32 2.14 29.05
CA HIS A 157 6.96 3.18 29.85
C HIS A 157 7.45 4.35 29.01
N PHE A 158 7.27 4.27 27.70
CA PHE A 158 7.67 5.32 26.78
C PHE A 158 6.66 6.50 26.86
N PRO A 159 7.11 7.75 26.93
CA PRO A 159 6.26 8.91 27.09
C PRO A 159 5.59 9.34 25.78
N PHE A 160 4.67 8.53 25.28
CA PHE A 160 3.85 8.90 24.12
C PHE A 160 2.92 10.06 24.47
N LEU A 161 2.64 10.93 23.50
CA LEU A 161 1.59 11.93 23.61
C LEU A 161 0.22 11.27 23.81
N GLU A 162 -0.04 10.24 23.02
CA GLU A 162 -1.20 9.36 23.13
C GLU A 162 -0.71 7.91 23.18
N ALA A 163 -0.82 7.30 24.37
CA ALA A 163 -0.31 5.95 24.58
C ALA A 163 -1.23 4.90 23.96
N PRO A 164 -0.66 3.85 23.32
CA PRO A 164 -1.46 2.75 22.81
C PRO A 164 -2.13 1.94 23.92
N ASP A 165 -3.29 1.35 23.62
CA ASP A 165 -4.02 0.48 24.53
C ASP A 165 -3.19 -0.76 24.91
N ARG A 166 -3.33 -1.18 26.17
CA ARG A 166 -2.70 -2.41 26.69
C ARG A 166 -3.03 -3.66 25.86
N ARG A 167 -4.24 -3.73 25.29
CA ARG A 167 -4.65 -4.85 24.42
C ARG A 167 -3.85 -4.88 23.13
N GLN A 168 -3.65 -3.71 22.50
CA GLN A 168 -2.83 -3.59 21.27
C GLN A 168 -1.37 -3.95 21.54
N VAL A 169 -0.81 -3.47 22.67
CA VAL A 169 0.56 -3.80 23.08
C VAL A 169 0.71 -5.31 23.32
N ASN A 170 -0.24 -5.94 24.04
CA ASN A 170 -0.22 -7.38 24.28
C ASN A 170 -0.34 -8.18 22.99
N ASP A 171 -1.17 -7.74 22.04
CA ASP A 171 -1.32 -8.39 20.73
C ASP A 171 -0.04 -8.30 19.90
N GLY A 172 0.63 -7.14 19.93
CA GLY A 172 1.96 -6.98 19.31
C GLY A 172 3.00 -7.94 19.88
N TYR A 173 3.06 -8.09 21.21
CA TYR A 173 3.94 -9.09 21.82
C TYR A 173 3.58 -10.51 21.47
N LYS A 174 2.29 -10.88 21.45
CA LYS A 174 1.85 -12.22 21.02
C LYS A 174 2.31 -12.54 19.61
N LEU A 175 2.18 -11.60 18.68
CA LEU A 175 2.69 -11.79 17.33
C LEU A 175 4.20 -12.00 17.32
N LEU A 176 4.96 -11.23 18.09
CA LEU A 176 6.41 -11.40 18.19
C LEU A 176 6.82 -12.75 18.83
N GLU A 177 6.05 -13.24 19.80
CA GLU A 177 6.20 -14.58 20.39
C GLU A 177 5.91 -15.67 19.35
N GLU A 178 4.78 -15.57 18.61
CA GLU A 178 4.41 -16.48 17.52
C GLU A 178 5.53 -16.57 16.47
N LEU A 179 6.14 -15.42 16.11
CA LEU A 179 7.27 -15.35 15.18
C LEU A 179 8.62 -15.72 15.82
N SER A 180 8.66 -16.06 17.10
CA SER A 180 9.88 -16.35 17.87
C SER A 180 10.89 -15.17 17.89
N ALA A 181 10.41 -13.95 17.65
CA ALA A 181 11.22 -12.73 17.72
C ALA A 181 11.52 -12.31 19.17
N VAL A 182 10.62 -12.65 20.09
CA VAL A 182 10.81 -12.53 21.54
C VAL A 182 10.56 -13.87 22.23
N ASP A 183 11.13 -14.05 23.44
CA ASP A 183 10.88 -15.21 24.29
C ASP A 183 9.64 -15.01 25.17
N ASP A 184 9.30 -16.04 25.98
CA ASP A 184 8.20 -16.05 26.95
C ASP A 184 8.29 -14.91 27.98
N LYS A 185 9.49 -14.37 28.22
CA LYS A 185 9.76 -13.21 29.10
C LYS A 185 9.82 -11.90 28.34
N ARG A 186 9.37 -11.88 27.07
CA ARG A 186 9.38 -10.72 26.17
C ARG A 186 10.77 -10.15 25.86
N ARG A 187 11.81 -10.93 26.02
CA ARG A 187 13.19 -10.53 25.67
C ARG A 187 13.45 -10.86 24.22
N VAL A 188 14.08 -9.93 23.49
CA VAL A 188 14.41 -10.10 22.07
C VAL A 188 15.39 -11.26 21.87
N THR A 189 15.00 -12.23 21.06
CA THR A 189 15.82 -13.39 20.69
C THR A 189 16.93 -13.01 19.70
N ARG A 190 17.84 -13.96 19.38
CA ARG A 190 18.80 -13.78 18.28
C ARG A 190 18.08 -13.56 16.96
N LEU A 191 17.03 -14.33 16.70
CA LEU A 191 16.17 -14.21 15.53
C LEU A 191 15.51 -12.83 15.47
N GLY A 192 14.90 -12.38 16.58
CA GLY A 192 14.26 -11.05 16.66
C GLY A 192 15.24 -9.91 16.36
N ARG A 193 16.49 -10.01 16.81
CA ARG A 193 17.53 -9.02 16.45
C ARG A 193 17.86 -9.01 14.97
N THR A 194 17.90 -10.17 14.33
CA THR A 194 18.07 -10.26 12.87
C THR A 194 16.88 -9.65 12.13
N MET A 195 15.65 -9.99 12.55
CA MET A 195 14.42 -9.44 11.98
C MET A 195 14.33 -7.91 12.11
N ALA A 196 14.71 -7.35 13.27
CA ALA A 196 14.69 -5.92 13.53
C ALA A 196 15.61 -5.08 12.61
N ARG A 197 16.64 -5.70 12.04
CA ARG A 197 17.58 -5.05 11.10
C ARG A 197 17.04 -5.01 9.66
N LEU A 198 15.99 -5.76 9.38
CA LEU A 198 15.33 -5.77 8.08
C LEU A 198 14.26 -4.67 8.06
N PRO A 199 14.22 -3.78 7.06
CA PRO A 199 13.21 -2.73 6.94
C PRO A 199 11.88 -3.31 6.42
N LEU A 200 11.36 -4.30 7.12
CA LEU A 200 10.19 -5.09 6.75
C LEU A 200 9.25 -5.24 7.94
N ASP A 201 7.98 -5.51 7.64
CA ASP A 201 7.04 -6.01 8.63
C ASP A 201 7.60 -7.30 9.28
N PRO A 202 7.40 -7.53 10.59
CA PRO A 202 7.93 -8.70 11.29
C PRO A 202 7.58 -10.04 10.63
N ARG A 203 6.39 -10.19 10.04
CA ARG A 203 6.00 -11.40 9.30
C ARG A 203 6.89 -11.60 8.07
N LEU A 204 7.06 -10.57 7.26
CA LEU A 204 7.91 -10.61 6.07
C LEU A 204 9.39 -10.84 6.45
N ALA A 205 9.85 -10.22 7.53
CA ALA A 205 11.19 -10.43 8.05
C ALA A 205 11.40 -11.89 8.50
N ARG A 206 10.39 -12.49 9.14
CA ARG A 206 10.43 -13.91 9.54
C ARG A 206 10.52 -14.83 8.33
N MET A 207 9.66 -14.63 7.31
CA MET A 207 9.71 -15.37 6.05
C MET A 207 11.12 -15.33 5.44
N LEU A 208 11.71 -14.13 5.40
CA LEU A 208 13.02 -13.92 4.79
C LEU A 208 14.14 -14.67 5.54
N VAL A 209 14.15 -14.60 6.88
CA VAL A 209 15.16 -15.32 7.67
C VAL A 209 14.99 -16.83 7.53
N THR A 210 13.75 -17.33 7.57
CA THR A 210 13.45 -18.77 7.40
C THR A 210 13.86 -19.26 6.00
N SER A 211 13.68 -18.43 4.97
CA SER A 211 14.04 -18.82 3.60
C SER A 211 15.54 -19.06 3.41
N ALA A 212 16.38 -18.35 4.15
CA ALA A 212 17.83 -18.63 4.15
C ALA A 212 18.14 -20.00 4.74
N GLU A 213 17.41 -20.42 5.77
CA GLU A 213 17.54 -21.75 6.39
C GLU A 213 17.01 -22.87 5.48
N GLN A 214 15.95 -22.57 4.68
CA GLN A 214 15.33 -23.51 3.75
C GLN A 214 16.01 -23.56 2.37
N GLY A 215 17.04 -22.75 2.12
CA GLY A 215 17.71 -22.68 0.81
C GLY A 215 16.81 -22.10 -0.30
N SER A 216 15.92 -21.17 0.05
CA SER A 216 14.96 -20.52 -0.88
C SER A 216 14.99 -18.99 -0.81
N LEU A 217 16.11 -18.43 -0.33
CA LEU A 217 16.21 -16.97 -0.10
C LEU A 217 16.07 -16.17 -1.39
N ALA A 218 16.57 -16.67 -2.51
CA ALA A 218 16.51 -15.96 -3.79
C ALA A 218 15.04 -15.76 -4.24
N GLU A 219 14.24 -16.80 -4.20
CA GLU A 219 12.81 -16.77 -4.60
C GLU A 219 11.96 -15.97 -3.61
N VAL A 220 12.17 -16.19 -2.31
CA VAL A 220 11.39 -15.49 -1.28
C VAL A 220 11.71 -14.00 -1.25
N LEU A 221 12.95 -13.58 -1.54
CA LEU A 221 13.29 -12.15 -1.74
C LEU A 221 12.47 -11.51 -2.85
N ILE A 222 12.30 -12.21 -3.98
CA ILE A 222 11.47 -11.73 -5.09
C ILE A 222 10.03 -11.54 -4.61
N VAL A 223 9.47 -12.56 -3.95
CA VAL A 223 8.09 -12.53 -3.45
C VAL A 223 7.90 -11.38 -2.45
N ILE A 224 8.77 -11.25 -1.45
CA ILE A 224 8.67 -10.21 -0.42
C ILE A 224 8.80 -8.81 -1.03
N ALA A 225 9.73 -8.60 -1.95
CA ALA A 225 9.86 -7.35 -2.67
C ALA A 225 8.58 -7.04 -3.48
N GLY A 226 7.96 -8.04 -4.10
CA GLY A 226 6.70 -7.91 -4.82
C GLY A 226 5.51 -7.57 -3.91
N LEU A 227 5.46 -8.15 -2.71
CA LEU A 227 4.44 -7.83 -1.69
C LEU A 227 4.62 -6.44 -1.07
N SER A 228 5.82 -5.87 -1.17
CA SER A 228 6.15 -4.54 -0.63
C SER A 228 5.81 -3.40 -1.60
N VAL A 229 5.45 -3.69 -2.84
CA VAL A 229 5.02 -2.74 -3.84
C VAL A 229 3.55 -2.93 -4.19
N GLN A 230 2.96 -1.93 -4.85
CA GLN A 230 1.64 -2.13 -5.44
C GLN A 230 1.73 -3.16 -6.59
N ASP A 231 0.75 -4.07 -6.67
CA ASP A 231 0.67 -5.09 -7.73
C ASP A 231 0.97 -4.48 -9.11
N PRO A 232 1.98 -4.98 -9.83
CA PRO A 232 2.35 -4.43 -11.13
C PRO A 232 1.31 -4.68 -12.22
N ARG A 233 0.38 -5.60 -12.04
CA ARG A 233 -0.69 -5.91 -13.00
C ARG A 233 -1.71 -4.79 -13.03
N GLU A 234 -1.92 -4.18 -14.18
CA GLU A 234 -2.92 -3.15 -14.41
C GLU A 234 -4.18 -3.78 -15.06
N ARG A 235 -5.37 -3.41 -14.58
CA ARG A 235 -6.66 -3.84 -15.15
C ARG A 235 -7.54 -2.62 -15.45
N PRO A 236 -7.26 -1.88 -16.55
CA PRO A 236 -8.09 -0.74 -16.94
C PRO A 236 -9.54 -1.17 -17.17
N GLN A 237 -10.49 -0.30 -16.80
CA GLN A 237 -11.92 -0.64 -16.84
C GLN A 237 -12.43 -1.00 -18.23
N ASP A 238 -11.92 -0.32 -19.25
CA ASP A 238 -12.28 -0.49 -20.65
C ASP A 238 -11.58 -1.68 -21.31
N LYS A 239 -10.58 -2.30 -20.63
CA LYS A 239 -9.71 -3.36 -21.19
C LYS A 239 -9.51 -4.55 -20.24
N GLN A 240 -10.43 -4.79 -19.31
CA GLN A 240 -10.27 -5.83 -18.29
C GLN A 240 -10.04 -7.22 -18.91
N GLN A 241 -10.84 -7.61 -19.90
CA GLN A 241 -10.72 -8.90 -20.54
C GLN A 241 -9.36 -9.06 -21.26
N ALA A 242 -8.90 -8.02 -21.94
CA ALA A 242 -7.60 -8.04 -22.61
C ALA A 242 -6.44 -8.13 -21.61
N ALA A 243 -6.56 -7.43 -20.45
CA ALA A 243 -5.58 -7.50 -19.38
C ALA A 243 -5.55 -8.91 -18.75
N ASP A 244 -6.70 -9.50 -18.47
CA ASP A 244 -6.80 -10.87 -17.93
C ASP A 244 -6.18 -11.90 -18.87
N GLN A 245 -6.41 -11.79 -20.18
CA GLN A 245 -5.79 -12.64 -21.19
C GLN A 245 -4.26 -12.45 -21.24
N ALA A 246 -3.78 -11.21 -21.12
CA ALA A 246 -2.35 -10.92 -21.11
C ALA A 246 -1.65 -11.44 -19.84
N HIS A 247 -2.35 -11.48 -18.70
CA HIS A 247 -1.82 -11.98 -17.44
C HIS A 247 -1.93 -13.51 -17.29
N ALA A 248 -2.83 -14.16 -18.04
CA ALA A 248 -3.06 -15.60 -17.96
C ALA A 248 -1.79 -16.47 -18.03
N PRO A 249 -0.78 -16.16 -18.90
CA PRO A 249 0.46 -16.94 -18.95
C PRO A 249 1.30 -16.92 -17.67
N PHE A 250 1.12 -15.91 -16.81
CA PHE A 250 1.85 -15.80 -15.55
C PHE A 250 1.16 -16.52 -14.39
N ASN A 251 -0.14 -16.79 -14.52
CA ASN A 251 -0.94 -17.31 -13.42
C ASN A 251 -0.56 -18.74 -13.09
N ASP A 252 -0.16 -18.98 -11.86
CA ASP A 252 -0.10 -20.29 -11.26
C ASP A 252 -1.46 -20.62 -10.64
N LYS A 253 -1.92 -21.88 -10.79
CA LYS A 253 -3.26 -22.29 -10.32
C LYS A 253 -3.31 -22.55 -8.82
N GLU A 254 -2.17 -22.80 -8.21
CA GLU A 254 -2.05 -23.25 -6.82
C GLU A 254 -1.47 -22.16 -5.91
N SER A 255 -0.75 -21.17 -6.50
CA SER A 255 -0.05 -20.17 -5.71
C SER A 255 0.05 -18.79 -6.37
N ASP A 256 -0.50 -17.79 -5.69
CA ASP A 256 -0.27 -16.38 -6.05
C ASP A 256 1.21 -15.98 -5.92
N PHE A 257 1.95 -16.61 -5.04
CA PHE A 257 3.40 -16.35 -4.87
C PHE A 257 4.19 -16.89 -6.06
N ALA A 258 3.82 -18.07 -6.58
CA ALA A 258 4.41 -18.58 -7.81
C ALA A 258 4.06 -17.70 -9.02
N THR A 259 2.85 -17.13 -9.06
CA THR A 259 2.46 -16.12 -10.06
C THR A 259 3.39 -14.90 -10.02
N LEU A 260 3.76 -14.40 -8.84
CA LEU A 260 4.72 -13.29 -8.70
C LEU A 260 6.12 -13.69 -9.23
N LEU A 261 6.58 -14.89 -8.93
CA LEU A 261 7.84 -15.41 -9.45
C LEU A 261 7.84 -15.50 -10.99
N ASN A 262 6.73 -15.98 -11.59
CA ASN A 262 6.58 -16.06 -13.03
C ASN A 262 6.65 -14.68 -13.71
N ILE A 263 5.97 -13.67 -13.14
CA ILE A 263 6.03 -12.27 -13.63
C ILE A 263 7.45 -11.74 -13.55
N TRP A 264 8.13 -11.96 -12.43
CA TRP A 264 9.50 -11.50 -12.22
C TRP A 264 10.47 -12.13 -13.20
N ASN A 265 10.45 -13.46 -13.32
CA ASN A 265 11.35 -14.20 -14.21
C ASN A 265 11.18 -13.77 -15.66
N TRP A 266 9.94 -13.70 -16.12
CA TRP A 266 9.63 -13.19 -17.45
C TRP A 266 10.16 -11.77 -17.68
N PHE A 267 9.95 -10.88 -16.71
CA PHE A 267 10.41 -9.50 -16.81
C PHE A 267 11.94 -9.40 -16.86
N GLU A 268 12.66 -10.16 -16.04
CA GLU A 268 14.11 -10.16 -16.03
C GLU A 268 14.72 -10.79 -17.31
N GLU A 269 14.09 -11.82 -17.88
CA GLU A 269 14.45 -12.37 -19.21
C GLU A 269 14.31 -11.30 -20.29
N GLN A 270 13.14 -10.68 -20.39
CA GLN A 270 12.90 -9.64 -21.39
C GLN A 270 13.84 -8.44 -21.23
N ARG A 271 14.22 -8.11 -20.00
CA ARG A 271 15.15 -7.01 -19.70
C ARG A 271 16.57 -7.29 -20.21
N GLN A 272 16.98 -8.53 -20.28
CA GLN A 272 18.31 -8.91 -20.82
C GLN A 272 18.39 -8.73 -22.33
N GLU A 273 17.27 -8.91 -23.03
CA GLU A 273 17.18 -8.91 -24.50
C GLU A 273 16.78 -7.56 -25.09
N LEU A 274 16.00 -6.77 -24.36
CA LEU A 274 15.37 -5.55 -24.86
C LEU A 274 15.99 -4.26 -24.30
N SER A 275 16.01 -3.22 -25.13
CA SER A 275 16.30 -1.87 -24.65
C SER A 275 15.19 -1.39 -23.68
N GLN A 276 15.51 -0.40 -22.82
CA GLN A 276 14.53 0.15 -21.88
C GLN A 276 13.24 0.64 -22.53
N ASN A 277 13.33 1.25 -23.70
CA ASN A 277 12.16 1.75 -24.44
C ASN A 277 11.30 0.59 -24.99
N GLN A 278 11.93 -0.46 -25.49
CA GLN A 278 11.24 -1.67 -25.95
C GLN A 278 10.56 -2.39 -24.79
N LEU A 279 11.28 -2.58 -23.69
CA LEU A 279 10.74 -3.21 -22.47
C LEU A 279 9.55 -2.42 -21.90
N LYS A 280 9.63 -1.08 -21.85
CA LYS A 280 8.50 -0.24 -21.45
C LYS A 280 7.27 -0.43 -22.34
N LYS A 281 7.46 -0.49 -23.67
CA LYS A 281 6.38 -0.77 -24.63
C LYS A 281 5.80 -2.17 -24.42
N LEU A 282 6.66 -3.17 -24.15
CA LEU A 282 6.23 -4.54 -23.88
C LEU A 282 5.39 -4.61 -22.59
N CYS A 283 5.83 -3.97 -21.50
CA CYS A 283 5.03 -3.87 -20.27
C CYS A 283 3.64 -3.25 -20.51
N GLN A 284 3.58 -2.18 -21.30
CA GLN A 284 2.29 -1.56 -21.66
C GLN A 284 1.38 -2.53 -22.45
N LYS A 285 1.95 -3.30 -23.37
CA LYS A 285 1.21 -4.31 -24.16
C LYS A 285 0.70 -5.45 -23.30
N THR A 286 1.45 -5.85 -22.28
CA THR A 286 1.11 -6.92 -21.34
C THR A 286 0.36 -6.42 -20.10
N PHE A 287 -0.08 -5.17 -20.07
CA PHE A 287 -0.75 -4.54 -18.93
C PHE A 287 0.04 -4.67 -17.60
N LEU A 288 1.37 -4.57 -17.69
CA LEU A 288 2.23 -4.46 -16.52
C LEU A 288 2.71 -3.00 -16.36
N SER A 289 2.64 -2.48 -15.14
CA SER A 289 3.14 -1.15 -14.82
C SER A 289 4.67 -1.14 -14.81
N TRP A 290 5.28 -0.50 -15.82
CA TRP A 290 6.73 -0.30 -15.88
C TRP A 290 7.33 0.31 -14.61
N MET A 291 6.65 1.30 -14.02
CA MET A 291 7.12 1.97 -12.81
C MET A 291 7.13 1.02 -11.62
N ARG A 292 6.06 0.23 -11.43
CA ARG A 292 5.97 -0.74 -10.33
C ARG A 292 6.95 -1.89 -10.50
N MET A 293 7.21 -2.35 -11.73
CA MET A 293 8.26 -3.33 -12.00
C MET A 293 9.65 -2.80 -11.65
N ARG A 294 9.94 -1.52 -11.93
CA ARG A 294 11.19 -0.88 -11.51
C ARG A 294 11.29 -0.77 -10.00
N GLU A 295 10.23 -0.30 -9.34
CA GLU A 295 10.15 -0.20 -7.88
C GLU A 295 10.37 -1.56 -7.22
N TRP A 296 9.74 -2.62 -7.75
CA TRP A 296 9.94 -3.99 -7.30
C TRP A 296 11.42 -4.41 -7.38
N ARG A 297 12.07 -4.12 -8.50
CA ARG A 297 13.51 -4.40 -8.67
C ARG A 297 14.39 -3.61 -7.72
N ASP A 298 14.07 -2.34 -7.50
CA ASP A 298 14.84 -1.49 -6.61
C ASP A 298 14.73 -2.00 -5.16
N ILE A 299 13.54 -2.37 -4.70
CA ILE A 299 13.33 -2.99 -3.37
C ILE A 299 14.04 -4.34 -3.28
N HIS A 300 13.89 -5.21 -4.28
CA HIS A 300 14.60 -6.50 -4.30
C HIS A 300 16.12 -6.31 -4.17
N ARG A 301 16.70 -5.36 -4.91
CA ARG A 301 18.12 -5.02 -4.82
C ARG A 301 18.51 -4.54 -3.43
N GLN A 302 17.74 -3.65 -2.84
CA GLN A 302 18.00 -3.14 -1.49
C GLN A 302 17.95 -4.26 -0.45
N LEU A 303 16.90 -5.09 -0.48
CA LEU A 303 16.77 -6.23 0.43
C LEU A 303 17.89 -7.24 0.25
N THR A 304 18.33 -7.50 -0.99
CA THR A 304 19.47 -8.38 -1.28
C THR A 304 20.76 -7.86 -0.63
N LEU A 305 21.03 -6.56 -0.70
CA LEU A 305 22.21 -5.96 -0.04
C LEU A 305 22.14 -6.13 1.47
N ILE A 306 20.99 -5.83 2.08
CA ILE A 306 20.79 -5.97 3.52
C ILE A 306 20.93 -7.43 3.96
N CYS A 307 20.40 -8.40 3.20
CA CYS A 307 20.57 -9.81 3.49
C CYS A 307 22.04 -10.23 3.50
N ARG A 308 22.83 -9.73 2.54
CA ARG A 308 24.28 -9.98 2.50
C ARG A 308 25.01 -9.40 3.73
N GLU A 309 24.66 -8.17 4.14
CA GLU A 309 25.20 -7.54 5.36
C GLU A 309 24.84 -8.34 6.62
N GLN A 310 23.63 -8.94 6.65
CA GLN A 310 23.18 -9.82 7.72
C GLN A 310 23.72 -11.26 7.59
N LYS A 311 24.60 -11.54 6.61
CA LYS A 311 25.19 -12.86 6.33
C LYS A 311 24.14 -13.95 6.02
N LEU A 312 23.00 -13.54 5.46
CA LEU A 312 22.03 -14.48 4.90
C LEU A 312 22.49 -14.89 3.50
N THR A 313 22.67 -16.19 3.28
CA THR A 313 23.25 -16.72 2.04
C THR A 313 22.15 -17.02 1.02
N LEU A 314 22.28 -16.44 -0.18
CA LEU A 314 21.43 -16.79 -1.32
C LEU A 314 21.70 -18.23 -1.76
N ASN A 315 20.65 -18.93 -2.13
CA ASN A 315 20.77 -20.25 -2.75
C ASN A 315 21.36 -20.13 -4.17
N ASN A 316 22.20 -21.10 -4.56
CA ASN A 316 22.84 -21.16 -5.87
C ASN A 316 22.04 -22.00 -6.89
N GLN A 317 21.10 -22.79 -6.41
CA GLN A 317 20.19 -23.59 -7.22
C GLN A 317 18.76 -23.12 -6.99
N PRO A 318 17.87 -23.15 -7.99
CA PRO A 318 16.47 -22.82 -7.81
C PRO A 318 15.83 -23.67 -6.70
N ALA A 319 15.16 -23.02 -5.78
CA ALA A 319 14.46 -23.71 -4.71
C ALA A 319 13.21 -24.44 -5.26
N ASN A 320 12.88 -25.57 -4.65
CA ASN A 320 11.64 -26.25 -4.96
C ASN A 320 10.42 -25.52 -4.37
N TYR A 321 9.26 -25.86 -4.87
CA TYR A 321 7.97 -25.26 -4.46
C TYR A 321 7.75 -25.33 -2.93
N ASP A 322 8.03 -26.48 -2.33
CA ASP A 322 7.83 -26.72 -0.89
C ASP A 322 8.73 -25.82 -0.03
N ALA A 323 10.00 -25.67 -0.40
CA ALA A 323 10.95 -24.87 0.35
C ALA A 323 10.52 -23.38 0.37
N VAL A 324 10.06 -22.86 -0.79
CA VAL A 324 9.54 -21.50 -0.90
C VAL A 324 8.30 -21.32 -0.01
N HIS A 325 7.32 -22.23 -0.12
CA HIS A 325 6.05 -22.10 0.61
C HIS A 325 6.20 -22.36 2.12
N LYS A 326 7.07 -23.26 2.54
CA LYS A 326 7.42 -23.44 3.97
C LYS A 326 8.04 -22.18 4.57
N ALA A 327 8.91 -21.51 3.83
CA ALA A 327 9.49 -20.25 4.28
C ALA A 327 8.44 -19.13 4.39
N ILE A 328 7.51 -19.04 3.42
CA ILE A 328 6.41 -18.08 3.44
C ILE A 328 5.44 -18.38 4.60
N LEU A 329 5.16 -19.64 4.88
CA LEU A 329 4.26 -20.05 5.97
C LEU A 329 4.81 -19.68 7.36
N ALA A 330 6.11 -19.45 7.51
CA ALA A 330 6.72 -19.09 8.78
C ALA A 330 6.38 -17.66 9.27
N GLY A 331 5.86 -16.80 8.41
CA GLY A 331 5.42 -15.43 8.70
C GLY A 331 3.92 -15.29 8.57
#